data_c554d4e4d7fb9ae9360796240f5e0245
#
_entry.id   c554d4e4d7fb9ae9360796240f5e0245
#
_cell.length_a   1.000
_cell.length_b   1.000
_cell.length_c   1.000
_cell.angle_alpha   90.00
_cell.angle_beta   90.00
_cell.angle_gamma   90.00
#
_symmetry.space_group_name_H-M   'P 1'
#
loop_
_entity.id
_entity.type
_entity.pdbx_description
1 polymer ?
#
loop_
_entity_poly.entity_id
_entity_poly.type
_entity_poly.pdbx_seq_one_letter_code
_entity_poly.pdbx_strand_id
1 'polypeptide(L)'
;MFNRKKTSFHRIQILICTLIITLISLFCLNGCTADNDYPKTKDIDYTVVTGNEIPKELRKMIKERKDSAFELSFSCEGELYIVKGYGKQLSPEFSITVNELYLSDNYIVFDTELYGPKNETKTKTKSYPYIVVKTEYINKSVVFK
;
A
#
# COMPACT_ATOMS: atom_id res chain seq x y z
N MET A 1 55.93 -39.05 -10.40
CA MET A 1 54.58 -39.59 -10.25
C MET A 1 53.76 -38.92 -9.13
N PHE A 2 54.22 -37.83 -8.53
CA PHE A 2 53.64 -37.17 -7.35
C PHE A 2 52.75 -35.95 -7.63
N ASN A 3 52.79 -35.44 -8.87
CA ASN A 3 52.09 -34.15 -9.17
C ASN A 3 50.63 -34.29 -9.66
N ARG A 4 50.20 -35.46 -10.08
CA ARG A 4 48.84 -35.72 -10.57
C ARG A 4 47.76 -35.77 -9.48
N LYS A 5 48.13 -36.19 -8.26
CA LYS A 5 47.16 -36.31 -7.14
C LYS A 5 46.82 -34.94 -6.53
N LYS A 6 47.76 -33.99 -6.55
CA LYS A 6 47.56 -32.66 -5.96
C LYS A 6 46.62 -31.79 -6.80
N THR A 7 46.64 -31.90 -8.12
CA THR A 7 45.79 -31.20 -9.05
C THR A 7 44.34 -31.75 -9.04
N SER A 8 44.18 -33.07 -8.82
CA SER A 8 42.86 -33.67 -8.70
C SER A 8 42.15 -33.24 -7.40
N PHE A 9 42.90 -33.15 -6.30
CA PHE A 9 42.34 -32.69 -5.00
C PHE A 9 41.87 -31.25 -5.03
N HIS A 10 42.62 -30.35 -5.65
CA HIS A 10 42.23 -28.95 -5.84
C HIS A 10 40.97 -28.81 -6.73
N ARG A 11 40.82 -29.61 -7.78
CA ARG A 11 39.64 -29.60 -8.63
C ARG A 11 38.38 -30.05 -7.88
N ILE A 12 38.53 -31.07 -7.03
CA ILE A 12 37.43 -31.56 -6.18
C ILE A 12 37.02 -30.52 -5.13
N GLN A 13 37.97 -29.83 -4.50
CA GLN A 13 37.69 -28.74 -3.57
C GLN A 13 36.94 -27.56 -4.24
N ILE A 14 37.38 -27.18 -5.44
CA ILE A 14 36.72 -26.12 -6.20
C ILE A 14 35.26 -26.51 -6.55
N LEU A 15 35.04 -27.75 -6.99
CA LEU A 15 33.70 -28.27 -7.29
C LEU A 15 32.79 -28.30 -6.07
N ILE A 16 33.32 -28.66 -4.90
CA ILE A 16 32.55 -28.66 -3.64
C ILE A 16 32.22 -27.22 -3.24
N CYS A 17 33.17 -26.27 -3.32
CA CYS A 17 32.90 -24.86 -3.01
C CYS A 17 31.87 -24.24 -3.96
N THR A 18 31.93 -24.52 -5.26
CA THR A 18 30.94 -24.02 -6.22
C THR A 18 29.55 -24.63 -5.96
N LEU A 19 29.48 -25.91 -5.59
CA LEU A 19 28.21 -26.56 -5.25
C LEU A 19 27.60 -25.96 -3.97
N ILE A 20 28.42 -25.65 -2.96
CA ILE A 20 27.95 -25.01 -1.72
C ILE A 20 27.46 -23.58 -1.99
N ILE A 21 28.16 -22.81 -2.82
CA ILE A 21 27.77 -21.45 -3.19
C ILE A 21 26.44 -21.45 -3.98
N THR A 22 26.24 -22.39 -4.89
CA THR A 22 24.98 -22.52 -5.63
C THR A 22 23.82 -22.96 -4.73
N LEU A 23 24.09 -23.83 -3.75
CA LEU A 23 23.08 -24.26 -2.78
C LEU A 23 22.63 -23.10 -1.85
N ILE A 24 23.58 -22.28 -1.40
CA ILE A 24 23.31 -21.08 -0.57
C ILE A 24 22.51 -20.05 -1.38
N SER A 25 22.84 -19.87 -2.67
CA SER A 25 22.11 -18.93 -3.55
C SER A 25 20.65 -19.34 -3.77
N LEU A 26 20.31 -20.64 -3.80
CA LEU A 26 18.93 -21.11 -3.90
C LEU A 26 18.10 -20.84 -2.62
N PHE A 27 18.75 -20.79 -1.45
CA PHE A 27 18.04 -20.53 -0.19
C PHE A 27 17.70 -19.05 0.04
N CYS A 28 18.36 -18.11 -0.65
CA CYS A 28 18.10 -16.68 -0.51
C CYS A 28 16.89 -16.17 -1.31
N LEU A 29 16.21 -17.01 -2.11
CA LEU A 29 15.07 -16.63 -2.94
C LEU A 29 13.70 -16.83 -2.30
N ASN A 30 13.65 -17.35 -1.06
CA ASN A 30 12.42 -17.33 -0.28
C ASN A 30 12.24 -15.95 0.35
N GLY A 31 11.94 -14.93 -0.47
CA GLY A 31 11.39 -13.69 0.01
C GLY A 31 10.07 -14.00 0.71
N CYS A 32 10.05 -13.96 2.05
CA CYS A 32 8.80 -13.83 2.79
C CYS A 32 8.11 -12.55 2.29
N THR A 33 7.11 -12.68 1.44
CA THR A 33 6.02 -11.73 1.40
C THR A 33 5.33 -11.87 2.75
N ALA A 34 5.64 -10.97 3.69
CA ALA A 34 4.82 -10.81 4.87
C ALA A 34 3.47 -10.27 4.36
N ASP A 35 2.52 -11.14 4.09
CA ASP A 35 1.12 -10.79 4.09
C ASP A 35 0.85 -10.32 5.53
N ASN A 36 0.83 -9.00 5.70
CA ASN A 36 0.38 -8.41 6.94
C ASN A 36 -1.12 -8.70 7.03
N ASP A 37 -1.44 -9.85 7.63
CA ASP A 37 -2.81 -10.20 7.95
C ASP A 37 -3.26 -9.32 9.11
N TYR A 38 -4.24 -8.45 8.86
CA TYR A 38 -4.90 -7.62 9.86
C TYR A 38 -6.28 -8.22 10.14
N PRO A 39 -6.40 -9.21 11.04
CA PRO A 39 -7.65 -9.90 11.28
C PRO A 39 -8.72 -8.89 11.72
N LYS A 40 -9.86 -8.94 11.03
CA LYS A 40 -10.99 -8.07 11.28
C LYS A 40 -11.66 -8.42 12.61
N THR A 41 -11.71 -7.46 13.52
CA THR A 41 -12.39 -7.61 14.81
C THR A 41 -13.78 -6.97 14.81
N LYS A 42 -13.96 -5.83 14.13
CA LYS A 42 -15.22 -5.10 14.07
C LYS A 42 -15.27 -4.16 12.87
N ASP A 43 -16.42 -4.06 12.22
CA ASP A 43 -16.67 -3.00 11.23
C ASP A 43 -16.74 -1.63 11.90
N ILE A 44 -16.30 -0.59 11.19
CA ILE A 44 -16.38 0.80 11.61
C ILE A 44 -17.48 1.48 10.79
N ASP A 45 -18.45 2.08 11.48
CA ASP A 45 -19.43 2.96 10.84
C ASP A 45 -18.74 4.26 10.38
N TYR A 46 -18.97 4.65 9.15
CA TYR A 46 -18.38 5.85 8.58
C TYR A 46 -19.35 6.58 7.64
N THR A 47 -19.04 7.84 7.38
CA THR A 47 -19.72 8.66 6.39
C THR A 47 -18.71 9.18 5.38
N VAL A 48 -19.01 9.07 4.09
CA VAL A 48 -18.22 9.75 3.04
C VAL A 48 -18.60 11.23 3.04
N VAL A 49 -17.60 12.09 3.22
CA VAL A 49 -17.78 13.54 3.31
C VAL A 49 -17.10 14.27 2.16
N THR A 50 -17.70 15.37 1.73
CA THR A 50 -17.23 16.16 0.58
C THR A 50 -17.32 17.67 0.85
N GLY A 51 -16.63 18.45 0.03
CA GLY A 51 -16.76 19.91 0.03
C GLY A 51 -16.57 20.56 1.40
N ASN A 52 -17.59 21.22 1.90
CA ASN A 52 -17.52 21.99 3.16
C ASN A 52 -17.60 21.13 4.43
N GLU A 53 -18.00 19.86 4.32
CA GLU A 53 -18.00 18.92 5.45
C GLU A 53 -16.58 18.48 5.84
N ILE A 54 -15.62 18.67 4.94
CA ILE A 54 -14.21 18.41 5.22
C ILE A 54 -13.61 19.63 5.96
N PRO A 55 -12.93 19.46 7.10
CA PRO A 55 -12.26 20.53 7.81
C PRO A 55 -11.35 21.36 6.91
N LYS A 56 -11.30 22.67 7.12
CA LYS A 56 -10.54 23.62 6.27
C LYS A 56 -9.06 23.25 6.17
N GLU A 57 -8.47 22.87 7.29
CA GLU A 57 -7.07 22.44 7.39
C GLU A 57 -6.82 21.18 6.56
N LEU A 58 -7.69 20.18 6.68
CA LEU A 58 -7.61 18.95 5.91
C LEU A 58 -7.77 19.20 4.41
N ARG A 59 -8.70 20.07 3.99
CA ARG A 59 -8.84 20.48 2.57
C ARG A 59 -7.56 21.10 2.02
N LYS A 60 -6.87 21.91 2.82
CA LYS A 60 -5.57 22.48 2.44
C LYS A 60 -4.52 21.42 2.23
N MET A 61 -4.42 20.46 3.17
CA MET A 61 -3.47 19.33 3.06
C MET A 61 -3.73 18.46 1.82
N ILE A 62 -5.00 18.17 1.52
CA ILE A 62 -5.41 17.43 0.31
C ILE A 62 -4.98 18.19 -0.95
N LYS A 63 -5.27 19.51 -1.01
CA LYS A 63 -4.93 20.34 -2.17
C LYS A 63 -3.43 20.36 -2.46
N GLU A 64 -2.59 20.37 -1.42
CA GLU A 64 -1.13 20.39 -1.53
C GLU A 64 -0.55 19.04 -2.01
N ARG A 65 -1.27 17.93 -1.78
CA ARG A 65 -0.77 16.57 -2.07
C ARG A 65 -1.41 15.88 -3.28
N LYS A 66 -2.50 16.41 -3.81
CA LYS A 66 -3.35 15.75 -4.82
C LYS A 66 -2.66 15.35 -6.11
N ASP A 67 -1.51 15.94 -6.45
CA ASP A 67 -0.78 15.64 -7.69
C ASP A 67 -0.13 14.25 -7.69
N SER A 68 0.17 13.71 -6.51
CA SER A 68 0.68 12.36 -6.28
C SER A 68 -0.32 11.55 -5.45
N ALA A 69 -0.19 10.21 -5.45
CA ALA A 69 -0.95 9.37 -4.53
C ALA A 69 -0.56 9.72 -3.08
N PHE A 70 -1.53 9.77 -2.19
CA PHE A 70 -1.31 10.12 -0.79
C PHE A 70 -2.33 9.45 0.14
N GLU A 71 -1.94 9.34 1.40
CA GLU A 71 -2.72 8.79 2.50
C GLU A 71 -2.62 9.75 3.68
N LEU A 72 -3.75 10.05 4.32
CA LEU A 72 -3.81 10.92 5.48
C LEU A 72 -4.81 10.40 6.50
N SER A 73 -4.47 10.58 7.78
CA SER A 73 -5.43 10.56 8.88
C SER A 73 -5.39 11.91 9.58
N PHE A 74 -6.55 12.45 9.93
CA PHE A 74 -6.69 13.76 10.54
C PHE A 74 -7.78 13.72 11.61
N SER A 75 -7.47 14.16 12.82
CA SER A 75 -8.42 14.17 13.94
C SER A 75 -8.82 15.60 14.26
N CYS A 76 -10.12 15.83 14.37
CA CYS A 76 -10.67 17.14 14.68
C CYS A 76 -12.02 16.97 15.42
N GLU A 77 -12.21 17.69 16.54
CA GLU A 77 -13.48 17.76 17.28
C GLU A 77 -14.09 16.38 17.66
N GLY A 78 -13.23 15.41 18.01
CA GLY A 78 -13.70 14.07 18.38
C GLY A 78 -14.00 13.15 17.20
N GLU A 79 -13.76 13.60 15.98
CA GLU A 79 -13.90 12.85 14.74
C GLU A 79 -12.54 12.46 14.15
N LEU A 80 -12.50 11.35 13.46
CA LEU A 80 -11.36 10.89 12.67
C LEU A 80 -11.74 10.94 11.18
N TYR A 81 -10.94 11.65 10.41
CA TYR A 81 -11.01 11.72 8.95
C TYR A 81 -9.90 10.87 8.36
N ILE A 82 -10.23 9.95 7.46
CA ILE A 82 -9.28 9.09 6.75
C ILE A 82 -9.40 9.42 5.26
N VAL A 83 -8.26 9.68 4.61
CA VAL A 83 -8.21 10.13 3.23
C VAL A 83 -7.27 9.25 2.41
N LYS A 84 -7.75 8.79 1.26
CA LYS A 84 -6.95 8.13 0.21
C LYS A 84 -7.07 8.94 -1.06
N GLY A 85 -5.94 9.40 -1.58
CA GLY A 85 -5.84 10.08 -2.87
C GLY A 85 -5.00 9.27 -3.84
N TYR A 86 -5.45 9.21 -5.08
CA TYR A 86 -4.83 8.40 -6.13
C TYR A 86 -3.96 9.21 -7.11
N GLY A 87 -3.72 10.49 -6.76
CA GLY A 87 -2.92 11.36 -7.59
C GLY A 87 -3.61 11.77 -8.87
N LYS A 88 -2.81 12.33 -9.77
CA LYS A 88 -3.27 12.83 -11.06
C LYS A 88 -3.63 11.70 -12.01
N GLN A 89 -4.83 11.74 -12.56
CA GLN A 89 -5.35 10.82 -13.58
C GLN A 89 -5.58 11.57 -14.90
N LEU A 90 -5.57 10.86 -16.03
CA LEU A 90 -5.71 11.43 -17.38
C LEU A 90 -7.16 11.39 -17.89
N SER A 91 -8.11 11.08 -17.04
CA SER A 91 -9.54 11.09 -17.33
C SER A 91 -10.33 11.57 -16.11
N PRO A 92 -11.48 12.23 -16.26
CA PRO A 92 -12.39 12.59 -15.17
C PRO A 92 -13.29 11.40 -14.72
N GLU A 93 -13.29 10.29 -15.44
CA GLU A 93 -14.22 9.16 -15.27
C GLU A 93 -13.74 8.13 -14.24
N PHE A 94 -12.90 8.54 -13.29
CA PHE A 94 -12.48 7.68 -12.20
C PHE A 94 -13.44 7.78 -11.02
N SER A 95 -13.79 6.63 -10.43
CA SER A 95 -14.55 6.51 -9.18
C SER A 95 -13.77 5.73 -8.15
N ILE A 96 -14.04 6.00 -6.87
CA ILE A 96 -13.39 5.30 -5.75
C ILE A 96 -14.48 4.59 -4.96
N THR A 97 -14.24 3.31 -4.65
CA THR A 97 -15.07 2.50 -3.77
C THR A 97 -14.31 2.22 -2.48
N VAL A 98 -15.00 2.32 -1.35
CA VAL A 98 -14.52 1.77 -0.08
C VAL A 98 -14.94 0.31 -0.05
N ASN A 99 -13.96 -0.58 -0.10
CA ASN A 99 -14.21 -2.02 0.01
C ASN A 99 -14.46 -2.38 1.46
N GLU A 100 -13.59 -1.92 2.37
CA GLU A 100 -13.71 -2.17 3.80
C GLU A 100 -13.14 -1.03 4.65
N LEU A 101 -13.79 -0.76 5.78
CA LEU A 101 -13.24 0.03 6.88
C LEU A 101 -13.52 -0.72 8.20
N TYR A 102 -12.49 -1.22 8.84
CA TYR A 102 -12.64 -2.06 10.01
C TYR A 102 -11.53 -1.89 11.05
N LEU A 103 -11.81 -2.33 12.27
CA LEU A 103 -10.84 -2.49 13.33
C LEU A 103 -10.14 -3.85 13.22
N SER A 104 -8.85 -3.83 13.37
CA SER A 104 -8.00 -4.94 13.77
C SER A 104 -7.56 -4.73 15.23
N ASP A 105 -6.85 -5.68 15.82
CA ASP A 105 -6.38 -5.58 17.21
C ASP A 105 -5.59 -4.30 17.48
N ASN A 106 -4.74 -3.87 16.54
CA ASN A 106 -3.84 -2.73 16.71
C ASN A 106 -4.07 -1.58 15.72
N TYR A 107 -4.89 -1.77 14.69
CA TYR A 107 -5.00 -0.86 13.56
C TYR A 107 -6.45 -0.61 13.16
N ILE A 108 -6.66 0.51 12.47
CA ILE A 108 -7.80 0.73 11.58
C ILE A 108 -7.34 0.33 10.19
N VAL A 109 -8.07 -0.55 9.52
CA VAL A 109 -7.76 -0.94 8.13
C VAL A 109 -8.75 -0.26 7.20
N PHE A 110 -8.21 0.48 6.23
CA PHE A 110 -8.98 1.20 5.22
C PHE A 110 -8.59 0.70 3.84
N ASP A 111 -9.49 -0.05 3.23
CA ASP A 111 -9.34 -0.63 1.90
C ASP A 111 -10.21 0.11 0.89
N THR A 112 -9.58 0.55 -0.20
CA THR A 112 -10.25 1.31 -1.25
C THR A 112 -9.74 0.89 -2.62
N GLU A 113 -10.61 0.97 -3.62
CA GLU A 113 -10.26 0.65 -5.00
C GLU A 113 -10.63 1.80 -5.95
N LEU A 114 -9.72 2.09 -6.88
CA LEU A 114 -9.91 3.07 -7.94
C LEU A 114 -10.40 2.38 -9.21
N TYR A 115 -11.58 2.72 -9.66
CA TYR A 115 -12.15 2.24 -10.93
C TYR A 115 -11.97 3.30 -12.01
N GLY A 116 -11.31 2.93 -13.08
CA GLY A 116 -11.14 3.77 -14.26
C GLY A 116 -12.25 3.57 -15.30
N PRO A 117 -12.25 4.38 -16.36
CA PRO A 117 -13.18 4.24 -17.47
C PRO A 117 -13.05 2.87 -18.16
N LYS A 118 -14.20 2.27 -18.52
CA LYS A 118 -14.22 0.98 -19.22
C LYS A 118 -13.60 1.02 -20.63
N ASN A 119 -13.55 2.20 -21.25
CA ASN A 119 -12.92 2.43 -22.56
C ASN A 119 -11.87 3.52 -22.40
N GLU A 120 -10.72 3.37 -23.06
CA GLU A 120 -9.69 4.41 -23.11
C GLU A 120 -10.22 5.65 -23.85
N THR A 121 -10.96 6.49 -23.15
CA THR A 121 -11.32 7.81 -23.66
C THR A 121 -10.09 8.71 -23.51
N LYS A 122 -9.40 8.98 -24.61
CA LYS A 122 -8.28 9.95 -24.63
C LYS A 122 -8.85 11.36 -24.39
N THR A 123 -9.20 11.69 -23.18
CA THR A 123 -9.57 13.05 -22.80
C THR A 123 -8.32 13.82 -22.40
N LYS A 124 -8.28 15.11 -22.72
CA LYS A 124 -7.21 16.03 -22.25
C LYS A 124 -7.47 16.51 -20.82
N THR A 125 -8.61 16.13 -20.23
CA THR A 125 -9.04 16.57 -18.92
C THR A 125 -8.38 15.73 -17.84
N LYS A 126 -7.69 16.38 -16.91
CA LYS A 126 -7.06 15.74 -15.76
C LYS A 126 -8.03 15.72 -14.58
N SER A 127 -7.97 14.67 -13.78
CA SER A 127 -8.66 14.59 -12.49
C SER A 127 -7.68 14.23 -11.38
N TYR A 128 -8.13 14.40 -10.14
CA TYR A 128 -7.35 14.12 -8.93
C TYR A 128 -8.28 13.40 -7.94
N PRO A 129 -8.63 12.14 -8.22
CA PRO A 129 -9.59 11.41 -7.40
C PRO A 129 -9.05 11.19 -5.99
N TYR A 130 -9.86 11.50 -5.00
CA TYR A 130 -9.63 11.19 -3.59
C TYR A 130 -10.96 10.92 -2.90
N ILE A 131 -10.90 10.19 -1.80
CA ILE A 131 -12.04 9.93 -0.94
C ILE A 131 -11.71 10.35 0.49
N VAL A 132 -12.69 10.92 1.18
CA VAL A 132 -12.61 11.25 2.60
C VAL A 132 -13.74 10.54 3.32
N VAL A 133 -13.40 9.72 4.28
CA VAL A 133 -14.38 9.12 5.20
C VAL A 133 -14.21 9.72 6.59
N LYS A 134 -15.32 9.88 7.29
CA LYS A 134 -15.40 10.41 8.66
C LYS A 134 -16.00 9.35 9.56
N THR A 135 -15.41 9.13 10.72
CA THR A 135 -15.89 8.25 11.79
C THR A 135 -15.61 8.88 13.15
N GLU A 136 -16.16 8.30 14.21
CA GLU A 136 -15.77 8.68 15.59
C GLU A 136 -14.27 8.49 15.79
N TYR A 137 -13.67 9.31 16.66
CA TYR A 137 -12.25 9.21 16.95
C TYR A 137 -11.89 7.86 17.57
N ILE A 138 -10.92 7.17 16.95
CA ILE A 138 -10.36 5.92 17.44
C ILE A 138 -8.85 6.11 17.53
N ASN A 139 -8.28 5.91 18.73
CA ASN A 139 -6.85 6.05 18.98
C ASN A 139 -6.05 4.84 18.48
N LYS A 140 -6.04 4.64 17.18
CA LYS A 140 -5.26 3.61 16.47
C LYS A 140 -4.69 4.15 15.18
N SER A 141 -3.56 3.61 14.74
CA SER A 141 -2.98 3.92 13.44
C SER A 141 -3.82 3.35 12.30
N VAL A 142 -3.86 4.08 11.17
CA VAL A 142 -4.56 3.64 9.97
C VAL A 142 -3.59 2.92 9.05
N VAL A 143 -3.99 1.75 8.58
CA VAL A 143 -3.33 0.98 7.51
C VAL A 143 -4.19 1.11 6.26
N PHE A 144 -3.58 1.47 5.16
CA PHE A 144 -4.22 1.62 3.85
C PHE A 144 -3.90 0.42 2.98
N LYS A 145 -4.92 -0.11 2.31
CA LYS A 145 -4.81 -1.21 1.33
C LYS A 145 -5.25 -0.73 -0.06
#